data_074858f588378a0d21865935f4ac9ebe
#
_entry.id   074858f588378a0d21865935f4ac9ebe
#
_cell.length_a   1.000
_cell.length_b   1.000
_cell.length_c   1.000
_cell.angle_alpha   90.00
_cell.angle_beta   90.00
_cell.angle_gamma   90.00
#
_symmetry.space_group_name_H-M   'P 1'
#
loop_
_entity.id
_entity.type
_entity.pdbx_description
1 polymer ?
#
loop_
_entity_poly.entity_id
_entity_poly.type
_entity_poly.pdbx_seq_one_letter_code
_entity_poly.pdbx_strand_id
1 'polypeptide(L)'
;MSVSCPPKSPLDQLAGLAERELRSAADPAEAESVLVARLSKVPDLRRRRGLRHPLVVVLALAACATLVVGGDSVTAIWQWAARASQDKLARLGARRHPWTGRFLVPSERTFRRVLGKLDADALDAALGGWAADVARGVVPAPAVAATPGPPEREQRRATQRSVEHPAPDGLLPAAAVDGKALRGARTAGGGRVFLVAAIDHATGAVLGQRQVGDKRGEGAAARDLLTGLRVPGMVWTLDALHTTKATARLITKDLHGHYILIIKGNQPIARDAAAALLSGPNADWVATTAIEDDRGHGRVERRIIRVAPADDSLFPGAVQAFRLRRDSGGLDGVWTGKEIVYGITSLPADLAGPAQLNHYERRHWVVEDRLH
;
A
#
# COMPACT_ATOMS: atom_id res chain seq x y z
N MET A 1 15.46 20.90 9.61
CA MET A 1 14.20 20.29 9.16
C MET A 1 14.37 18.77 9.21
N SER A 2 13.67 18.11 10.10
CA SER A 2 13.79 16.64 10.25
C SER A 2 12.92 15.97 9.19
N VAL A 3 13.52 15.35 8.18
CA VAL A 3 12.79 14.54 7.20
C VAL A 3 12.56 13.18 7.84
N SER A 4 11.31 12.89 8.22
CA SER A 4 10.97 11.57 8.78
C SER A 4 11.03 10.50 7.69
N CYS A 5 11.72 9.41 8.00
CA CYS A 5 11.78 8.20 7.17
C CYS A 5 10.39 7.60 6.98
N PRO A 6 10.00 7.17 5.79
CA PRO A 6 8.76 6.44 5.62
C PRO A 6 8.81 5.11 6.38
N PRO A 7 7.76 4.78 7.13
CA PRO A 7 7.69 3.56 7.94
C PRO A 7 7.76 2.29 7.09
N LYS A 8 8.38 1.21 7.61
CA LYS A 8 8.63 -0.05 6.92
C LYS A 8 7.50 -1.07 7.02
N SER A 9 6.55 -0.84 7.91
CA SER A 9 5.36 -1.68 8.07
C SER A 9 4.10 -0.81 8.02
N PRO A 10 2.92 -1.36 7.75
CA PRO A 10 1.67 -0.63 7.90
C PRO A 10 1.51 -0.01 9.30
N LEU A 11 2.08 -0.64 10.32
CA LEU A 11 2.10 -0.16 11.70
C LEU A 11 3.07 1.01 11.89
N ASP A 12 4.28 0.92 11.29
CA ASP A 12 5.25 2.02 11.30
C ASP A 12 4.75 3.22 10.49
N GLN A 13 3.90 2.96 9.51
CA GLN A 13 3.31 3.99 8.65
C GLN A 13 2.21 4.76 9.37
N LEU A 14 1.35 4.08 10.12
CA LEU A 14 0.37 4.73 10.98
C LEU A 14 1.06 5.51 12.10
N ALA A 15 2.16 4.98 12.65
CA ALA A 15 3.01 5.69 13.61
C ALA A 15 3.69 6.92 12.96
N GLY A 16 4.19 6.79 11.74
CA GLY A 16 4.82 7.90 11.00
C GLY A 16 3.83 8.98 10.52
N LEU A 17 2.58 8.62 10.25
CA LEU A 17 1.50 9.56 10.00
C LEU A 17 1.19 10.36 11.28
N ALA A 18 1.16 9.68 12.44
CA ALA A 18 0.97 10.33 13.73
C ALA A 18 2.08 11.33 14.08
N GLU A 19 3.35 11.03 13.79
CA GLU A 19 4.48 11.93 14.03
C GLU A 19 4.47 13.20 13.16
N ARG A 20 3.97 13.14 11.93
CA ARG A 20 3.86 14.31 11.05
C ARG A 20 2.78 15.28 11.49
N GLU A 21 1.73 14.80 12.13
CA GLU A 21 0.54 15.60 12.49
C GLU A 21 0.47 16.02 13.96
N LEU A 22 1.37 15.56 14.82
CA LEU A 22 1.54 16.13 16.17
C LEU A 22 1.79 17.65 16.18
N ARG A 23 1.94 18.26 15.00
CA ARG A 23 2.06 19.73 14.84
C ARG A 23 0.76 20.44 14.46
N SER A 24 -0.31 19.69 14.12
CA SER A 24 -1.65 20.25 13.92
C SER A 24 -2.52 19.89 15.12
N ALA A 25 -3.06 20.91 15.80
CA ALA A 25 -3.84 20.79 17.03
C ALA A 25 -5.25 20.21 16.80
N ALA A 26 -5.34 19.02 16.18
CA ALA A 26 -6.61 18.31 16.02
C ALA A 26 -6.79 17.29 17.16
N ASP A 27 -7.98 17.22 17.71
CA ASP A 27 -8.32 16.38 18.87
C ASP A 27 -8.20 14.87 18.49
N PRO A 28 -7.34 14.09 19.18
CA PRO A 28 -7.25 12.64 18.99
C PRO A 28 -8.58 11.89 19.15
N ALA A 29 -9.51 12.45 19.90
CA ALA A 29 -10.86 11.92 20.08
C ALA A 29 -11.67 11.95 18.76
N GLU A 30 -11.40 12.89 17.86
CA GLU A 30 -12.06 13.01 16.57
C GLU A 30 -11.66 11.86 15.63
N ALA A 31 -10.38 11.53 15.58
CA ALA A 31 -9.88 10.41 14.77
C ALA A 31 -10.46 9.05 15.22
N GLU A 32 -10.54 8.82 16.54
CA GLU A 32 -11.20 7.63 17.11
C GLU A 32 -12.69 7.61 16.75
N SER A 33 -13.36 8.75 16.80
CA SER A 33 -14.79 8.88 16.46
C SER A 33 -15.07 8.54 14.99
N VAL A 34 -14.23 9.01 14.07
CA VAL A 34 -14.38 8.72 12.63
C VAL A 34 -14.12 7.25 12.34
N LEU A 35 -13.10 6.64 12.94
CA LEU A 35 -12.84 5.20 12.82
C LEU A 35 -14.03 4.38 13.32
N VAL A 36 -14.53 4.67 14.50
CA VAL A 36 -15.70 4.00 15.08
C VAL A 36 -16.93 4.15 14.19
N ALA A 37 -17.17 5.36 13.63
CA ALA A 37 -18.29 5.61 12.72
C ALA A 37 -18.16 4.81 11.42
N ARG A 38 -16.94 4.61 10.88
CA ARG A 38 -16.72 3.76 9.71
C ARG A 38 -16.89 2.27 10.04
N LEU A 39 -16.35 1.80 11.16
CA LEU A 39 -16.48 0.43 11.60
C LEU A 39 -17.96 0.05 11.94
N SER A 40 -18.78 1.02 12.33
CA SER A 40 -20.22 0.79 12.57
C SER A 40 -21.02 0.45 11.30
N LYS A 41 -20.48 0.75 10.11
CA LYS A 41 -21.08 0.42 8.80
C LYS A 41 -20.79 -1.03 8.38
N VAL A 42 -19.86 -1.70 9.03
CA VAL A 42 -19.56 -3.12 8.74
C VAL A 42 -20.75 -3.98 9.16
N PRO A 43 -21.32 -4.82 8.26
CA PRO A 43 -22.50 -5.59 8.56
C PRO A 43 -22.24 -6.65 9.63
N ASP A 44 -23.14 -6.73 10.63
CA ASP A 44 -23.09 -7.74 11.68
C ASP A 44 -23.83 -9.01 11.24
N LEU A 45 -23.10 -9.95 10.71
CA LEU A 45 -23.64 -11.24 10.25
C LEU A 45 -24.00 -12.21 11.38
N ARG A 46 -23.82 -11.82 12.65
CA ARG A 46 -24.13 -12.68 13.80
C ARG A 46 -25.63 -12.77 14.06
N ARG A 47 -26.07 -13.96 14.48
CA ARG A 47 -27.46 -14.13 14.93
C ARG A 47 -27.73 -13.34 16.21
N ARG A 48 -28.93 -12.77 16.36
CA ARG A 48 -29.33 -11.93 17.52
C ARG A 48 -29.13 -12.61 18.87
N ARG A 49 -29.27 -13.94 18.98
CA ARG A 49 -29.00 -14.67 20.21
C ARG A 49 -27.51 -14.68 20.55
N GLY A 50 -27.16 -14.13 21.72
CA GLY A 50 -25.77 -14.14 22.21
C GLY A 50 -24.91 -12.94 21.80
N LEU A 51 -25.47 -11.86 21.24
CA LEU A 51 -24.81 -10.61 20.99
C LEU A 51 -24.51 -9.87 22.31
N ARG A 52 -23.46 -10.26 23.01
CA ARG A 52 -23.05 -9.62 24.28
C ARG A 52 -22.26 -8.34 24.07
N HIS A 53 -21.52 -8.25 22.98
CA HIS A 53 -20.67 -7.10 22.63
C HIS A 53 -21.06 -6.59 21.23
N PRO A 54 -21.25 -5.27 21.06
CA PRO A 54 -21.46 -4.67 19.74
C PRO A 54 -20.32 -5.01 18.79
N LEU A 55 -20.61 -5.23 17.51
CA LEU A 55 -19.58 -5.56 16.51
C LEU A 55 -18.51 -4.47 16.46
N VAL A 56 -18.94 -3.21 16.37
CA VAL A 56 -18.05 -2.05 16.31
C VAL A 56 -17.03 -2.03 17.43
N VAL A 57 -17.41 -2.42 18.67
CA VAL A 57 -16.49 -2.46 19.81
C VAL A 57 -15.43 -3.56 19.62
N VAL A 58 -15.85 -4.74 19.14
CA VAL A 58 -14.90 -5.83 18.85
C VAL A 58 -13.90 -5.42 17.78
N LEU A 59 -14.38 -4.76 16.73
CA LEU A 59 -13.54 -4.28 15.63
C LEU A 59 -12.61 -3.14 16.03
N ALA A 60 -13.12 -2.15 16.78
CA ALA A 60 -12.31 -1.04 17.25
C ALA A 60 -11.21 -1.49 18.22
N LEU A 61 -11.52 -2.42 19.15
CA LEU A 61 -10.51 -3.01 20.03
C LEU A 61 -9.47 -3.81 19.25
N ALA A 62 -9.90 -4.57 18.22
CA ALA A 62 -8.96 -5.30 17.36
C ALA A 62 -8.06 -4.33 16.58
N ALA A 63 -8.63 -3.31 15.94
CA ALA A 63 -7.88 -2.29 15.22
C ALA A 63 -6.86 -1.57 16.11
N CYS A 64 -7.27 -1.11 17.29
CA CYS A 64 -6.36 -0.47 18.24
C CYS A 64 -5.23 -1.41 18.71
N ALA A 65 -5.53 -2.69 18.91
CA ALA A 65 -4.53 -3.67 19.36
C ALA A 65 -3.50 -3.96 18.27
N THR A 66 -3.90 -4.03 17.00
CA THR A 66 -2.98 -4.26 15.87
C THR A 66 -2.04 -3.09 15.60
N LEU A 67 -2.34 -1.90 16.10
CA LEU A 67 -1.44 -0.74 16.05
C LEU A 67 -0.28 -0.81 17.07
N VAL A 68 -0.31 -1.80 17.97
CA VAL A 68 0.73 -1.98 18.99
C VAL A 68 1.67 -3.11 18.59
N VAL A 69 2.96 -2.94 18.81
CA VAL A 69 3.97 -3.97 18.53
C VAL A 69 3.59 -5.29 19.20
N GLY A 70 3.57 -6.38 18.42
CA GLY A 70 3.17 -7.72 18.87
C GLY A 70 1.66 -7.96 18.86
N GLY A 71 0.85 -7.03 18.34
CA GLY A 71 -0.62 -7.16 18.19
C GLY A 71 -1.06 -8.01 16.98
N ASP A 72 -0.26 -8.97 16.54
CA ASP A 72 -0.38 -9.73 15.30
C ASP A 72 -1.16 -11.05 15.42
N SER A 73 -1.63 -11.38 16.61
CA SER A 73 -2.43 -12.59 16.85
C SER A 73 -3.73 -12.30 17.62
N VAL A 74 -4.74 -13.16 17.45
CA VAL A 74 -6.01 -13.00 18.19
C VAL A 74 -5.79 -13.02 19.70
N THR A 75 -4.84 -13.80 20.17
CA THR A 75 -4.46 -13.84 21.59
C THR A 75 -3.84 -12.52 22.04
N ALA A 76 -2.93 -11.94 21.25
CA ALA A 76 -2.33 -10.62 21.55
C ALA A 76 -3.37 -9.51 21.53
N ILE A 77 -4.29 -9.52 20.56
CA ILE A 77 -5.44 -8.59 20.50
C ILE A 77 -6.26 -8.66 21.81
N TRP A 78 -6.60 -9.87 22.22
CA TRP A 78 -7.34 -10.07 23.47
C TRP A 78 -6.55 -9.59 24.71
N GLN A 79 -5.27 -9.91 24.81
CA GLN A 79 -4.42 -9.50 25.93
C GLN A 79 -4.31 -7.99 26.03
N TRP A 80 -4.16 -7.30 24.90
CA TRP A 80 -4.15 -5.84 24.84
C TRP A 80 -5.50 -5.28 25.28
N ALA A 81 -6.61 -5.79 24.74
CA ALA A 81 -7.96 -5.36 25.08
C ALA A 81 -8.27 -5.58 26.57
N ALA A 82 -7.80 -6.70 27.16
CA ALA A 82 -7.97 -7.00 28.58
C ALA A 82 -7.26 -6.00 29.52
N ARG A 83 -6.20 -5.35 29.01
CA ARG A 83 -5.43 -4.32 29.73
C ARG A 83 -5.91 -2.90 29.42
N ALA A 84 -6.86 -2.71 28.51
CA ALA A 84 -7.38 -1.40 28.16
C ALA A 84 -8.05 -0.73 29.37
N SER A 85 -7.81 0.57 29.54
CA SER A 85 -8.42 1.35 30.62
C SER A 85 -9.94 1.41 30.47
N GLN A 86 -10.64 1.60 31.60
CA GLN A 86 -12.10 1.73 31.60
C GLN A 86 -12.56 2.93 30.77
N ASP A 87 -11.78 4.01 30.71
CA ASP A 87 -12.08 5.20 29.91
C ASP A 87 -11.98 4.89 28.41
N LYS A 88 -10.94 4.13 27.97
CA LYS A 88 -10.85 3.65 26.58
C LYS A 88 -12.05 2.79 26.22
N LEU A 89 -12.39 1.84 27.07
CA LEU A 89 -13.53 0.96 26.85
C LEU A 89 -14.85 1.74 26.79
N ALA A 90 -15.00 2.79 27.62
CA ALA A 90 -16.15 3.69 27.60
C ALA A 90 -16.26 4.43 26.26
N ARG A 91 -15.17 5.07 25.80
CA ARG A 91 -15.13 5.80 24.52
C ARG A 91 -15.44 4.91 23.32
N LEU A 92 -14.96 3.68 23.31
CA LEU A 92 -15.27 2.70 22.27
C LEU A 92 -16.68 2.11 22.36
N GLY A 93 -17.50 2.50 23.34
CA GLY A 93 -18.87 2.03 23.51
C GLY A 93 -18.99 0.60 24.05
N ALA A 94 -18.01 0.12 24.82
CA ALA A 94 -18.06 -1.21 25.41
C ALA A 94 -19.25 -1.36 26.37
N ARG A 95 -19.79 -2.57 26.44
CA ARG A 95 -20.92 -2.87 27.31
C ARG A 95 -20.53 -2.76 28.79
N ARG A 96 -21.38 -2.13 29.61
CA ARG A 96 -21.26 -2.11 31.06
C ARG A 96 -21.81 -3.38 31.71
N HIS A 97 -21.11 -3.84 32.72
CA HIS A 97 -21.63 -4.89 33.61
C HIS A 97 -22.74 -4.32 34.49
N PRO A 98 -23.96 -4.93 34.54
CA PRO A 98 -25.10 -4.32 35.21
C PRO A 98 -24.89 -4.12 36.72
N TRP A 99 -24.15 -5.01 37.36
CA TRP A 99 -23.94 -4.98 38.82
C TRP A 99 -22.69 -4.19 39.26
N THR A 100 -21.59 -4.33 38.48
CA THR A 100 -20.32 -3.70 38.88
C THR A 100 -20.08 -2.34 38.23
N GLY A 101 -20.88 -1.97 37.23
CA GLY A 101 -20.72 -0.76 36.43
C GLY A 101 -19.48 -0.73 35.56
N ARG A 102 -18.59 -1.73 35.62
CA ARG A 102 -17.37 -1.78 34.84
C ARG A 102 -17.65 -2.14 33.38
N PHE A 103 -16.85 -1.58 32.48
CA PHE A 103 -16.90 -1.96 31.05
C PHE A 103 -16.28 -3.34 30.82
N LEU A 104 -16.95 -4.12 29.98
CA LEU A 104 -16.60 -5.53 29.71
C LEU A 104 -15.80 -5.64 28.43
N VAL A 105 -14.75 -6.46 28.49
CA VAL A 105 -13.93 -6.82 27.33
C VAL A 105 -14.45 -8.14 26.73
N PRO A 106 -14.54 -8.26 25.39
CA PRO A 106 -14.82 -9.53 24.75
C PRO A 106 -13.74 -10.57 25.10
N SER A 107 -14.15 -11.86 25.29
CA SER A 107 -13.18 -12.94 25.47
C SER A 107 -12.40 -13.22 24.18
N GLU A 108 -11.22 -13.85 24.30
CA GLU A 108 -10.44 -14.30 23.13
C GLU A 108 -11.28 -15.13 22.15
N ARG A 109 -12.08 -16.07 22.67
CA ARG A 109 -13.01 -16.87 21.85
C ARG A 109 -14.03 -16.01 21.11
N THR A 110 -14.44 -14.87 21.68
CA THR A 110 -15.33 -13.92 21.01
C THR A 110 -14.62 -13.23 19.87
N PHE A 111 -13.40 -12.72 20.06
CA PHE A 111 -12.59 -12.16 18.98
C PHE A 111 -12.39 -13.17 17.85
N ARG A 112 -11.92 -14.38 18.16
CA ARG A 112 -11.69 -15.44 17.18
C ARG A 112 -12.95 -15.76 16.36
N ARG A 113 -14.08 -15.90 17.02
CA ARG A 113 -15.36 -16.22 16.36
C ARG A 113 -15.88 -15.08 15.51
N VAL A 114 -15.72 -13.83 15.97
CA VAL A 114 -16.21 -12.64 15.25
C VAL A 114 -15.33 -12.37 14.04
N LEU A 115 -14.02 -12.26 14.24
CA LEU A 115 -13.07 -11.97 13.17
C LEU A 115 -13.05 -13.07 12.08
N GLY A 116 -13.24 -14.35 12.48
CA GLY A 116 -13.29 -15.47 11.52
C GLY A 116 -14.58 -15.59 10.70
N LYS A 117 -15.60 -14.77 10.96
CA LYS A 117 -16.89 -14.77 10.23
C LYS A 117 -17.28 -13.40 9.71
N LEU A 118 -16.36 -12.46 9.78
CA LEU A 118 -16.58 -11.10 9.35
C LEU A 118 -16.63 -11.00 7.82
N ASP A 119 -17.40 -10.05 7.32
CA ASP A 119 -17.26 -9.59 5.95
C ASP A 119 -15.94 -8.84 5.82
N ALA A 120 -14.94 -9.50 5.23
CA ALA A 120 -13.58 -8.97 5.12
C ALA A 120 -13.52 -7.76 4.18
N ASP A 121 -14.29 -7.75 3.09
CA ASP A 121 -14.34 -6.64 2.13
C ASP A 121 -14.96 -5.40 2.77
N ALA A 122 -16.03 -5.57 3.56
CA ALA A 122 -16.64 -4.46 4.29
C ALA A 122 -15.71 -3.87 5.38
N LEU A 123 -14.95 -4.73 6.08
CA LEU A 123 -13.94 -4.27 7.03
C LEU A 123 -12.82 -3.51 6.33
N ASP A 124 -12.32 -4.06 5.23
CA ASP A 124 -11.25 -3.44 4.44
C ASP A 124 -11.67 -2.06 3.90
N ALA A 125 -12.88 -1.95 3.35
CA ALA A 125 -13.43 -0.66 2.92
C ALA A 125 -13.55 0.36 4.07
N ALA A 126 -13.90 -0.08 5.27
CA ALA A 126 -14.00 0.80 6.43
C ALA A 126 -12.60 1.29 6.90
N LEU A 127 -11.63 0.39 7.01
CA LEU A 127 -10.27 0.70 7.46
C LEU A 127 -9.47 1.45 6.39
N GLY A 128 -9.52 0.99 5.14
CA GLY A 128 -8.83 1.63 4.02
C GLY A 128 -9.35 3.04 3.75
N GLY A 129 -10.68 3.23 3.83
CA GLY A 129 -11.28 4.55 3.72
C GLY A 129 -10.85 5.51 4.84
N TRP A 130 -10.73 5.01 6.09
CA TRP A 130 -10.22 5.80 7.20
C TRP A 130 -8.74 6.14 7.00
N ALA A 131 -7.91 5.16 6.65
CA ALA A 131 -6.48 5.37 6.38
C ALA A 131 -6.25 6.37 5.24
N ALA A 132 -7.06 6.32 4.19
CA ALA A 132 -7.00 7.28 3.09
C ALA A 132 -7.40 8.70 3.51
N ASP A 133 -8.36 8.86 4.42
CA ASP A 133 -8.74 10.18 4.95
C ASP A 133 -7.64 10.75 5.87
N VAL A 134 -7.02 9.90 6.69
CA VAL A 134 -5.85 10.28 7.50
C VAL A 134 -4.69 10.70 6.60
N ALA A 135 -4.38 9.92 5.56
CA ALA A 135 -3.31 10.23 4.63
C ALA A 135 -3.52 11.55 3.87
N ARG A 136 -4.76 11.94 3.64
CA ARG A 136 -5.14 13.21 2.99
C ARG A 136 -5.29 14.38 3.95
N GLY A 137 -5.09 14.17 5.25
CA GLY A 137 -5.29 15.20 6.27
C GLY A 137 -6.75 15.60 6.49
N VAL A 138 -7.71 14.80 5.99
CA VAL A 138 -9.16 15.01 6.21
C VAL A 138 -9.55 14.63 7.63
N VAL A 139 -8.83 13.65 8.18
CA VAL A 139 -9.00 13.18 9.56
C VAL A 139 -7.64 13.29 10.26
N PRO A 140 -7.58 13.84 11.46
CA PRO A 140 -6.32 13.88 12.21
C PRO A 140 -5.80 12.46 12.48
N ALA A 141 -4.48 12.30 12.45
CA ALA A 141 -3.88 11.02 12.79
C ALA A 141 -4.11 10.69 14.28
N PRO A 142 -4.37 9.43 14.62
CA PRO A 142 -4.55 9.05 16.00
C PRO A 142 -3.25 9.29 16.79
N ALA A 143 -3.34 9.81 18.00
CA ALA A 143 -2.21 9.88 18.91
C ALA A 143 -1.78 8.44 19.28
N VAL A 144 -0.75 7.95 18.64
CA VAL A 144 -0.12 6.66 19.00
C VAL A 144 0.83 6.95 20.17
N ALA A 145 0.67 6.22 21.28
CA ALA A 145 1.69 6.23 22.33
C ALA A 145 3.03 5.86 21.69
N ALA A 146 4.05 6.66 21.95
CA ALA A 146 5.37 6.52 21.33
C ALA A 146 5.83 5.05 21.37
N THR A 147 5.71 4.39 20.23
CA THR A 147 6.35 3.10 20.04
C THR A 147 7.85 3.38 19.88
N PRO A 148 8.74 2.60 20.48
CA PRO A 148 10.17 2.77 20.21
C PRO A 148 10.37 2.81 18.70
N GLY A 149 10.91 3.92 18.20
CA GLY A 149 11.18 4.09 16.77
C GLY A 149 12.11 2.98 16.25
N PRO A 150 12.22 2.80 14.95
CA PRO A 150 13.17 1.86 14.38
C PRO A 150 14.58 2.16 14.88
N PRO A 151 15.45 1.15 15.01
CA PRO A 151 16.80 1.34 15.52
C PRO A 151 17.50 2.54 14.86
N GLU A 152 18.20 3.34 15.63
CA GLU A 152 18.83 4.60 15.18
C GLU A 152 19.65 4.44 13.89
N ARG A 153 20.28 3.27 13.70
CA ARG A 153 20.98 2.91 12.45
C ARG A 153 20.04 2.84 11.23
N GLU A 154 18.82 2.41 11.42
CA GLU A 154 17.83 2.25 10.37
C GLU A 154 17.20 3.59 10.00
N GLN A 155 16.97 4.45 10.98
CA GLN A 155 16.56 5.85 10.78
C GLN A 155 17.62 6.62 10.02
N ARG A 156 18.90 6.51 10.42
CA ARG A 156 20.04 7.15 9.73
C ARG A 156 20.15 6.70 8.28
N ARG A 157 20.04 5.39 8.00
CA ARG A 157 20.07 4.86 6.63
C ARG A 157 18.93 5.36 5.75
N ALA A 158 17.74 5.48 6.31
CA ALA A 158 16.59 5.95 5.57
C ALA A 158 16.65 7.46 5.30
N THR A 159 17.13 8.26 6.27
CA THR A 159 17.42 9.67 6.08
C THR A 159 18.50 9.88 5.02
N GLN A 160 19.57 9.09 5.07
CA GLN A 160 20.65 9.15 4.09
C GLN A 160 20.15 8.83 2.67
N ARG A 161 19.31 7.79 2.51
CA ARG A 161 18.72 7.45 1.21
C ARG A 161 17.80 8.55 0.65
N SER A 162 17.02 9.22 1.49
CA SER A 162 16.17 10.31 1.04
C SER A 162 16.96 11.57 0.67
N VAL A 163 18.17 11.74 1.19
CA VAL A 163 19.10 12.81 0.82
C VAL A 163 19.84 12.46 -0.49
N GLU A 164 20.25 11.20 -0.65
CA GLU A 164 20.96 10.71 -1.84
C GLU A 164 20.05 10.62 -3.08
N HIS A 165 18.75 10.34 -2.88
CA HIS A 165 17.77 10.20 -3.95
C HIS A 165 16.51 11.01 -3.65
N PRO A 166 16.56 12.34 -3.75
CA PRO A 166 15.37 13.17 -3.56
C PRO A 166 14.30 12.83 -4.59
N ALA A 167 13.03 12.86 -4.15
CA ALA A 167 11.94 12.70 -5.07
C ALA A 167 11.96 13.83 -6.11
N PRO A 168 11.76 13.52 -7.41
CA PRO A 168 11.65 14.58 -8.43
C PRO A 168 10.42 15.44 -8.15
N ASP A 169 10.48 16.70 -8.60
CA ASP A 169 9.36 17.62 -8.50
C ASP A 169 8.21 17.21 -9.43
N GLY A 170 7.01 17.67 -9.13
CA GLY A 170 5.83 17.49 -9.98
C GLY A 170 5.22 16.10 -9.96
N LEU A 171 5.56 15.26 -8.99
CA LEU A 171 4.95 13.93 -8.87
C LEU A 171 3.46 14.03 -8.55
N LEU A 172 2.64 13.32 -9.34
CA LEU A 172 1.24 13.07 -9.04
C LEU A 172 1.10 12.02 -7.94
N PRO A 173 -0.03 12.03 -7.19
CA PRO A 173 -0.36 10.95 -6.26
C PRO A 173 -0.29 9.60 -6.96
N ALA A 174 0.36 8.63 -6.35
CA ALA A 174 0.55 7.31 -6.96
C ALA A 174 0.35 6.18 -5.97
N ALA A 175 -0.11 5.04 -6.47
CA ALA A 175 -0.23 3.81 -5.70
C ALA A 175 0.24 2.60 -6.51
N ALA A 176 0.84 1.65 -5.82
CA ALA A 176 1.24 0.36 -6.37
C ALA A 176 0.16 -0.69 -6.09
N VAL A 177 -0.11 -1.53 -7.09
CA VAL A 177 -1.03 -2.67 -6.94
C VAL A 177 -0.24 -3.95 -7.15
N ASP A 178 -0.28 -4.83 -6.14
CA ASP A 178 0.40 -6.13 -6.19
C ASP A 178 -0.42 -7.20 -5.49
N GLY A 179 -0.22 -8.46 -5.92
CA GLY A 179 -0.90 -9.62 -5.38
C GLY A 179 0.03 -10.57 -4.66
N LYS A 180 -0.35 -11.01 -3.46
CA LYS A 180 0.49 -11.87 -2.65
C LYS A 180 -0.24 -12.95 -1.87
N ALA A 181 0.44 -14.09 -1.76
CA ALA A 181 0.05 -15.16 -0.83
C ALA A 181 0.46 -14.80 0.60
N LEU A 182 -0.49 -14.71 1.50
CA LEU A 182 -0.21 -14.48 2.92
C LEU A 182 0.51 -15.67 3.55
N ARG A 183 1.63 -15.43 4.21
CA ARG A 183 2.36 -16.46 4.94
C ARG A 183 1.56 -16.90 6.16
N GLY A 184 1.37 -18.21 6.32
CA GLY A 184 0.67 -18.77 7.48
C GLY A 184 -0.86 -18.66 7.44
N ALA A 185 -1.46 -17.83 6.58
CA ALA A 185 -2.91 -17.75 6.43
C ALA A 185 -3.43 -18.83 5.49
N ARG A 186 -4.50 -19.53 5.92
CA ARG A 186 -5.15 -20.55 5.12
C ARG A 186 -6.65 -20.33 5.06
N THR A 187 -7.24 -20.67 3.92
CA THR A 187 -8.70 -20.74 3.77
C THR A 187 -9.27 -21.88 4.59
N ALA A 188 -10.59 -21.90 4.79
CA ALA A 188 -11.29 -23.02 5.47
C ALA A 188 -11.02 -24.37 4.79
N GLY A 189 -10.77 -24.40 3.48
CA GLY A 189 -10.39 -25.58 2.70
C GLY A 189 -8.89 -25.92 2.74
N GLY A 190 -8.08 -25.24 3.57
CA GLY A 190 -6.63 -25.48 3.71
C GLY A 190 -5.74 -24.84 2.66
N GLY A 191 -6.29 -24.18 1.64
CA GLY A 191 -5.56 -23.43 0.62
C GLY A 191 -4.91 -22.18 1.19
N ARG A 192 -3.92 -21.62 0.47
CA ARG A 192 -3.31 -20.32 0.83
C ARG A 192 -4.29 -19.18 0.59
N VAL A 193 -4.26 -18.18 1.45
CA VAL A 193 -4.97 -16.92 1.23
C VAL A 193 -4.12 -16.03 0.34
N PHE A 194 -4.70 -15.56 -0.76
CA PHE A 194 -4.10 -14.57 -1.65
C PHE A 194 -4.83 -13.24 -1.49
N LEU A 195 -4.08 -12.15 -1.43
CA LEU A 195 -4.61 -10.79 -1.42
C LEU A 195 -4.02 -10.01 -2.59
N VAL A 196 -4.84 -9.15 -3.18
CA VAL A 196 -4.37 -8.02 -4.01
C VAL A 196 -4.55 -6.76 -3.16
N ALA A 197 -3.53 -5.93 -3.09
CA ALA A 197 -3.56 -4.70 -2.32
C ALA A 197 -3.10 -3.51 -3.15
N ALA A 198 -3.62 -2.34 -2.84
CA ALA A 198 -3.19 -1.05 -3.36
C ALA A 198 -2.50 -0.26 -2.24
N ILE A 199 -1.28 0.21 -2.48
CA ILE A 199 -0.47 0.92 -1.48
C ILE A 199 -0.05 2.27 -2.03
N ASP A 200 -0.31 3.30 -1.28
CA ASP A 200 0.10 4.67 -1.59
C ASP A 200 1.63 4.81 -1.60
N HIS A 201 2.19 5.39 -2.66
CA HIS A 201 3.63 5.55 -2.83
C HIS A 201 4.26 6.51 -1.81
N ALA A 202 3.56 7.57 -1.45
CA ALA A 202 4.12 8.60 -0.58
C ALA A 202 4.11 8.16 0.90
N THR A 203 2.99 7.61 1.35
CA THR A 203 2.79 7.23 2.74
C THR A 203 3.07 5.75 2.99
N GLY A 204 2.92 4.91 1.96
CA GLY A 204 2.92 3.46 2.06
C GLY A 204 1.66 2.90 2.75
N ALA A 205 0.64 3.70 2.96
CA ALA A 205 -0.62 3.25 3.52
C ALA A 205 -1.34 2.30 2.55
N VAL A 206 -1.93 1.23 3.07
CA VAL A 206 -2.81 0.36 2.30
C VAL A 206 -4.12 1.12 2.05
N LEU A 207 -4.38 1.48 0.80
CA LEU A 207 -5.61 2.16 0.38
C LEU A 207 -6.80 1.20 0.36
N GLY A 208 -6.55 -0.05 0.06
CA GLY A 208 -7.51 -1.13 0.05
C GLY A 208 -6.87 -2.45 -0.34
N GLN A 209 -7.55 -3.53 -0.04
CA GLN A 209 -7.12 -4.88 -0.42
C GLN A 209 -8.33 -5.75 -0.71
N ARG A 210 -8.10 -6.84 -1.46
CA ARG A 210 -9.16 -7.80 -1.78
C ARG A 210 -8.62 -9.21 -1.75
N GLN A 211 -9.36 -10.12 -1.11
CA GLN A 211 -9.05 -11.53 -1.14
C GLN A 211 -9.34 -12.11 -2.53
N VAL A 212 -8.41 -12.91 -3.01
CA VAL A 212 -8.53 -13.63 -4.29
C VAL A 212 -8.74 -15.11 -4.00
N GLY A 213 -9.71 -15.72 -4.69
CA GLY A 213 -10.01 -17.14 -4.48
C GLY A 213 -8.87 -18.06 -4.90
N ASP A 214 -8.24 -17.75 -6.04
CA ASP A 214 -7.05 -18.41 -6.56
C ASP A 214 -6.19 -17.39 -7.36
N LYS A 215 -4.95 -17.77 -7.69
CA LYS A 215 -4.02 -16.92 -8.43
C LYS A 215 -4.54 -16.50 -9.83
N ARG A 216 -5.46 -17.27 -10.43
CA ARG A 216 -6.03 -16.95 -11.75
C ARG A 216 -7.00 -15.77 -11.69
N GLY A 217 -7.64 -15.54 -10.53
CA GLY A 217 -8.55 -14.44 -10.28
C GLY A 217 -7.88 -13.09 -9.97
N GLU A 218 -6.55 -13.05 -9.83
CA GLU A 218 -5.82 -11.88 -9.34
C GLU A 218 -6.03 -10.63 -10.20
N GLY A 219 -5.98 -10.77 -11.53
CA GLY A 219 -6.23 -9.63 -12.44
C GLY A 219 -7.66 -9.07 -12.37
N ALA A 220 -8.66 -9.91 -12.13
CA ALA A 220 -10.04 -9.47 -11.93
C ALA A 220 -10.17 -8.76 -10.57
N ALA A 221 -9.62 -9.35 -9.51
CA ALA A 221 -9.64 -8.77 -8.17
C ALA A 221 -8.92 -7.41 -8.11
N ALA A 222 -7.82 -7.24 -8.87
CA ALA A 222 -7.14 -5.94 -8.98
C ALA A 222 -8.05 -4.89 -9.63
N ARG A 223 -8.75 -5.22 -10.72
CA ARG A 223 -9.69 -4.29 -11.35
C ARG A 223 -10.87 -3.95 -10.45
N ASP A 224 -11.42 -4.94 -9.75
CA ASP A 224 -12.49 -4.72 -8.77
C ASP A 224 -12.03 -3.83 -7.61
N LEU A 225 -10.80 -4.03 -7.12
CA LEU A 225 -10.19 -3.18 -6.10
C LEU A 225 -10.06 -1.74 -6.59
N LEU A 226 -9.49 -1.52 -7.78
CA LEU A 226 -9.35 -0.20 -8.39
C LEU A 226 -10.69 0.49 -8.58
N THR A 227 -11.70 -0.25 -9.06
CA THR A 227 -13.08 0.25 -9.22
C THR A 227 -13.70 0.66 -7.89
N GLY A 228 -13.43 -0.10 -6.82
CA GLY A 228 -13.93 0.20 -5.47
C GLY A 228 -13.29 1.45 -4.87
N LEU A 229 -11.99 1.66 -5.10
CA LEU A 229 -11.24 2.82 -4.57
C LEU A 229 -11.64 4.15 -5.21
N ARG A 230 -11.92 4.17 -6.53
CA ARG A 230 -12.39 5.33 -7.29
C ARG A 230 -11.60 6.62 -6.99
N VAL A 231 -10.28 6.56 -7.07
CA VAL A 231 -9.41 7.74 -6.85
C VAL A 231 -9.05 8.34 -8.20
N PRO A 232 -9.69 9.44 -8.62
CA PRO A 232 -9.37 10.08 -9.90
C PRO A 232 -7.99 10.74 -9.87
N GLY A 233 -7.34 10.84 -11.04
CA GLY A 233 -6.03 11.50 -11.18
C GLY A 233 -4.85 10.76 -10.56
N MET A 234 -5.07 9.57 -10.01
CA MET A 234 -3.99 8.76 -9.41
C MET A 234 -3.18 8.02 -10.48
N VAL A 235 -1.88 7.93 -10.25
CA VAL A 235 -0.98 7.07 -11.03
C VAL A 235 -0.95 5.68 -10.40
N TRP A 236 -1.34 4.68 -11.18
CA TRP A 236 -1.34 3.28 -10.74
C TRP A 236 -0.15 2.54 -11.34
N THR A 237 0.75 2.06 -10.52
CA THR A 237 1.86 1.19 -10.94
C THR A 237 1.47 -0.27 -10.72
N LEU A 238 1.61 -1.08 -11.77
CA LEU A 238 1.23 -2.49 -11.74
C LEU A 238 2.29 -3.34 -12.44
N ASP A 239 2.47 -4.55 -11.93
CA ASP A 239 3.36 -5.53 -12.53
C ASP A 239 2.82 -6.10 -13.85
N ALA A 240 3.63 -6.95 -14.50
CA ALA A 240 3.27 -7.54 -15.78
C ALA A 240 2.02 -8.44 -15.72
N LEU A 241 1.71 -9.06 -14.60
CA LEU A 241 0.52 -9.91 -14.45
C LEU A 241 -0.77 -9.10 -14.65
N HIS A 242 -0.76 -7.86 -14.18
CA HIS A 242 -1.89 -6.93 -14.28
C HIS A 242 -1.90 -6.13 -15.58
N THR A 243 -0.86 -6.23 -16.42
CA THR A 243 -0.76 -5.53 -17.70
C THR A 243 -1.69 -6.16 -18.73
N THR A 244 -2.94 -5.68 -18.73
CA THR A 244 -3.98 -6.09 -19.69
C THR A 244 -4.67 -4.87 -20.30
N LYS A 245 -5.19 -5.02 -21.52
CA LYS A 245 -5.94 -3.96 -22.20
C LYS A 245 -7.18 -3.52 -21.38
N ALA A 246 -7.79 -4.45 -20.66
CA ALA A 246 -8.92 -4.15 -19.77
C ALA A 246 -8.51 -3.27 -18.59
N THR A 247 -7.38 -3.56 -17.95
CA THR A 247 -6.84 -2.75 -16.84
C THR A 247 -6.47 -1.34 -17.32
N ALA A 248 -5.81 -1.21 -18.46
CA ALA A 248 -5.43 0.08 -19.04
C ALA A 248 -6.67 0.96 -19.32
N ARG A 249 -7.71 0.37 -19.96
CA ARG A 249 -8.96 1.09 -20.24
C ARG A 249 -9.70 1.50 -18.96
N LEU A 250 -9.80 0.61 -17.98
CA LEU A 250 -10.40 0.92 -16.68
C LEU A 250 -9.72 2.15 -16.05
N ILE A 251 -8.39 2.16 -15.97
CA ILE A 251 -7.65 3.25 -15.33
C ILE A 251 -7.83 4.57 -16.08
N THR A 252 -7.68 4.56 -17.42
CA THR A 252 -7.70 5.80 -18.20
C THR A 252 -9.10 6.32 -18.48
N LYS A 253 -10.08 5.45 -18.75
CA LYS A 253 -11.43 5.86 -19.17
C LYS A 253 -12.43 5.94 -18.04
N ASP A 254 -12.41 4.97 -17.12
CA ASP A 254 -13.43 4.86 -16.10
C ASP A 254 -13.01 5.54 -14.78
N LEU A 255 -11.71 5.47 -14.46
CA LEU A 255 -11.16 6.08 -13.24
C LEU A 255 -10.52 7.46 -13.49
N HIS A 256 -10.37 7.89 -14.73
CA HIS A 256 -9.70 9.13 -15.10
C HIS A 256 -8.33 9.31 -14.45
N GLY A 257 -7.57 8.22 -14.37
CA GLY A 257 -6.24 8.15 -13.78
C GLY A 257 -5.17 7.82 -14.83
N HIS A 258 -3.98 7.61 -14.35
CA HIS A 258 -2.83 7.22 -15.16
C HIS A 258 -2.31 5.85 -14.74
N TYR A 259 -1.67 5.16 -15.66
CA TYR A 259 -0.99 3.90 -15.37
C TYR A 259 0.49 3.94 -15.71
N ILE A 260 1.27 3.12 -15.01
CA ILE A 260 2.60 2.66 -15.39
C ILE A 260 2.56 1.13 -15.33
N LEU A 261 2.71 0.49 -16.47
CA LEU A 261 2.56 -0.95 -16.63
C LEU A 261 3.84 -1.57 -17.19
N ILE A 262 4.34 -2.60 -16.52
CA ILE A 262 5.46 -3.39 -17.00
C ILE A 262 4.96 -4.40 -18.04
N ILE A 263 5.65 -4.50 -19.19
CA ILE A 263 5.36 -5.45 -20.26
C ILE A 263 6.37 -6.60 -20.21
N LYS A 264 5.87 -7.82 -20.11
CA LYS A 264 6.66 -9.05 -20.17
C LYS A 264 6.09 -10.01 -21.24
N GLY A 265 6.40 -11.29 -21.15
CA GLY A 265 5.97 -12.32 -22.11
C GLY A 265 4.46 -12.54 -22.23
N ASN A 266 3.64 -11.99 -21.31
CA ASN A 266 2.18 -12.00 -21.40
C ASN A 266 1.62 -11.04 -22.47
N GLN A 267 2.44 -10.07 -22.94
CA GLN A 267 2.11 -9.11 -24.01
C GLN A 267 3.26 -9.06 -25.03
N PRO A 268 3.53 -10.16 -25.78
CA PRO A 268 4.73 -10.29 -26.61
C PRO A 268 4.79 -9.25 -27.74
N ILE A 269 3.67 -8.98 -28.41
CA ILE A 269 3.60 -8.00 -29.49
C ILE A 269 3.93 -6.59 -28.97
N ALA A 270 3.32 -6.17 -27.86
CA ALA A 270 3.57 -4.86 -27.27
C ALA A 270 5.02 -4.75 -26.75
N ARG A 271 5.57 -5.84 -26.19
CA ARG A 271 6.96 -5.88 -25.74
C ARG A 271 7.94 -5.70 -26.90
N ASP A 272 7.75 -6.42 -28.01
CA ASP A 272 8.63 -6.38 -29.16
C ASP A 272 8.54 -5.02 -29.87
N ALA A 273 7.34 -4.43 -29.95
CA ALA A 273 7.15 -3.08 -30.46
C ALA A 273 7.83 -2.02 -29.55
N ALA A 274 7.69 -2.11 -28.25
CA ALA A 274 8.37 -1.22 -27.30
C ALA A 274 9.90 -1.41 -27.38
N ALA A 275 10.39 -2.64 -27.53
CA ALA A 275 11.81 -2.92 -27.70
C ALA A 275 12.38 -2.31 -28.98
N ALA A 276 11.65 -2.39 -30.09
CA ALA A 276 12.02 -1.76 -31.36
C ALA A 276 12.05 -0.22 -31.23
N LEU A 277 11.00 0.36 -30.64
CA LEU A 277 10.87 1.80 -30.41
C LEU A 277 12.02 2.37 -29.58
N LEU A 278 12.49 1.63 -28.57
CA LEU A 278 13.53 2.04 -27.61
C LEU A 278 14.92 1.49 -27.95
N SER A 279 15.12 1.01 -29.18
CA SER A 279 16.39 0.56 -29.70
C SER A 279 17.28 1.73 -30.15
N GLY A 280 18.53 1.43 -30.51
CA GLY A 280 19.46 2.41 -31.05
C GLY A 280 20.58 2.80 -30.10
N PRO A 281 21.57 3.61 -30.62
CA PRO A 281 22.75 3.99 -29.86
C PRO A 281 22.43 4.93 -28.69
N ASN A 282 23.30 4.93 -27.67
CA ASN A 282 23.07 5.72 -26.45
C ASN A 282 23.02 7.24 -26.72
N ALA A 283 23.75 7.72 -27.72
CA ALA A 283 23.81 9.13 -28.06
C ALA A 283 22.46 9.74 -28.44
N ASP A 284 21.58 8.93 -29.04
CA ASP A 284 20.24 9.38 -29.49
C ASP A 284 19.26 9.59 -28.32
N TRP A 285 19.62 9.09 -27.13
CA TRP A 285 18.72 9.03 -25.96
C TRP A 285 19.10 9.96 -24.82
N VAL A 286 20.11 10.81 -24.97
CA VAL A 286 20.61 11.65 -23.85
C VAL A 286 19.51 12.51 -23.23
N ALA A 287 18.67 13.15 -24.05
CA ALA A 287 17.60 14.04 -23.59
C ALA A 287 16.42 13.31 -22.92
N THR A 288 16.23 12.01 -23.22
CA THR A 288 15.11 11.18 -22.72
C THR A 288 15.57 10.04 -21.85
N THR A 289 16.75 10.16 -21.23
CA THR A 289 17.33 9.16 -20.32
C THR A 289 17.58 9.78 -18.95
N ALA A 290 17.23 9.02 -17.90
CA ALA A 290 17.70 9.29 -16.55
C ALA A 290 18.54 8.11 -16.04
N ILE A 291 19.59 8.45 -15.27
CA ILE A 291 20.49 7.48 -14.64
C ILE A 291 20.49 7.75 -13.14
N GLU A 292 20.35 6.69 -12.38
CA GLU A 292 20.38 6.74 -10.91
C GLU A 292 21.26 5.60 -10.40
N ASP A 293 22.22 5.94 -9.55
CA ASP A 293 23.09 4.99 -8.87
C ASP A 293 22.68 4.90 -7.40
N ASP A 294 22.58 3.68 -6.88
CA ASP A 294 22.27 3.41 -5.47
C ASP A 294 23.30 2.45 -4.88
N ARG A 295 23.53 2.60 -3.57
CA ARG A 295 24.44 1.76 -2.82
C ARG A 295 23.79 1.32 -1.51
N GLY A 296 23.52 0.02 -1.36
CA GLY A 296 22.90 -0.51 -0.16
C GLY A 296 22.94 -2.03 -0.09
N HIS A 297 22.74 -2.58 1.10
CA HIS A 297 22.68 -4.02 1.34
C HIS A 297 23.88 -4.82 0.79
N GLY A 298 25.09 -4.20 0.81
CA GLY A 298 26.30 -4.85 0.33
C GLY A 298 26.46 -4.90 -1.20
N ARG A 299 25.65 -4.14 -1.95
CA ARG A 299 25.70 -4.07 -3.42
C ARG A 299 25.60 -2.65 -3.93
N VAL A 300 26.00 -2.44 -5.17
CA VAL A 300 25.71 -1.25 -5.98
C VAL A 300 24.65 -1.60 -7.01
N GLU A 301 23.77 -0.65 -7.31
CA GLU A 301 22.76 -0.78 -8.35
C GLU A 301 22.78 0.48 -9.22
N ARG A 302 22.75 0.30 -10.53
CA ARG A 302 22.57 1.38 -11.50
C ARG A 302 21.28 1.17 -12.28
N ARG A 303 20.43 2.17 -12.28
CA ARG A 303 19.17 2.21 -13.01
C ARG A 303 19.30 3.20 -14.16
N ILE A 304 19.00 2.76 -15.37
CA ILE A 304 19.01 3.56 -16.58
C ILE A 304 17.64 3.41 -17.23
N ILE A 305 16.88 4.49 -17.24
CA ILE A 305 15.59 4.53 -17.92
C ILE A 305 15.67 5.38 -19.18
N ARG A 306 15.16 4.86 -20.28
CA ARG A 306 14.96 5.57 -21.55
C ARG A 306 13.48 5.65 -21.82
N VAL A 307 13.05 6.77 -22.39
CA VAL A 307 11.64 7.02 -22.67
C VAL A 307 11.48 7.51 -24.10
N ALA A 308 10.45 6.99 -24.77
CA ALA A 308 10.06 7.41 -26.12
C ALA A 308 8.56 7.72 -26.16
N PRO A 309 8.10 8.62 -27.03
CA PRO A 309 6.68 8.76 -27.31
C PRO A 309 6.08 7.45 -27.82
N ALA A 310 4.86 7.17 -27.41
CA ALA A 310 4.06 6.04 -27.87
C ALA A 310 2.62 6.49 -28.10
N ASP A 311 1.77 5.61 -28.57
CA ASP A 311 0.36 5.89 -28.80
C ASP A 311 -0.53 4.67 -28.54
N ASP A 312 -1.81 4.85 -28.79
CA ASP A 312 -2.87 3.84 -28.58
C ASP A 312 -2.67 2.56 -29.40
N SER A 313 -1.88 2.62 -30.49
CA SER A 313 -1.56 1.45 -31.31
C SER A 313 -0.66 0.45 -30.58
N LEU A 314 0.22 0.97 -29.71
CA LEU A 314 1.07 0.14 -28.85
C LEU A 314 0.24 -0.51 -27.74
N PHE A 315 -0.53 0.30 -27.02
CA PHE A 315 -1.39 -0.18 -25.93
C PHE A 315 -2.48 0.86 -25.58
N PRO A 316 -3.69 0.46 -25.16
CA PRO A 316 -4.78 1.41 -24.91
C PRO A 316 -4.41 2.52 -23.92
N GLY A 317 -4.48 3.77 -24.38
CA GLY A 317 -4.16 4.96 -23.61
C GLY A 317 -2.66 5.21 -23.40
N ALA A 318 -1.77 4.45 -24.04
CA ALA A 318 -0.34 4.71 -23.98
C ALA A 318 0.00 6.04 -24.67
N VAL A 319 0.88 6.81 -24.06
CA VAL A 319 1.46 8.03 -24.65
C VAL A 319 2.98 8.03 -24.58
N GLN A 320 3.57 7.19 -23.73
CA GLN A 320 4.99 6.94 -23.65
C GLN A 320 5.27 5.45 -23.43
N ALA A 321 6.41 4.98 -23.99
CA ALA A 321 7.02 3.70 -23.66
C ALA A 321 8.37 3.94 -23.00
N PHE A 322 8.80 3.04 -22.13
CA PHE A 322 10.10 3.15 -21.49
C PHE A 322 10.82 1.81 -21.43
N ARG A 323 12.15 1.88 -21.37
CA ARG A 323 13.05 0.76 -21.13
C ARG A 323 13.86 1.04 -19.89
N LEU A 324 13.66 0.25 -18.85
CA LEU A 324 14.42 0.30 -17.61
C LEU A 324 15.49 -0.81 -17.63
N ARG A 325 16.75 -0.41 -17.56
CA ARG A 325 17.88 -1.32 -17.34
C ARG A 325 18.34 -1.16 -15.89
N ARG A 326 18.49 -2.29 -15.21
CA ARG A 326 19.06 -2.37 -13.86
C ARG A 326 20.34 -3.20 -13.94
N ASP A 327 21.46 -2.58 -13.59
CA ASP A 327 22.74 -3.28 -13.39
C ASP A 327 22.99 -3.38 -11.89
N SER A 328 23.39 -4.56 -11.43
CA SER A 328 23.73 -4.82 -10.02
C SER A 328 25.12 -5.42 -9.91
N GLY A 329 25.86 -5.03 -8.87
CA GLY A 329 27.24 -5.49 -8.66
C GLY A 329 27.66 -5.46 -7.20
N GLY A 330 28.83 -6.00 -6.93
CA GLY A 330 29.45 -5.95 -5.60
C GLY A 330 29.98 -4.55 -5.27
N LEU A 331 30.33 -4.35 -3.98
CA LEU A 331 30.97 -3.11 -3.53
C LEU A 331 32.40 -2.94 -4.09
N ASP A 332 32.96 -3.99 -4.67
CA ASP A 332 34.23 -4.05 -5.40
C ASP A 332 34.15 -3.42 -6.81
N GLY A 333 32.95 -2.99 -7.23
CA GLY A 333 32.73 -2.39 -8.54
C GLY A 333 32.53 -3.40 -9.67
N VAL A 334 32.50 -4.69 -9.37
CA VAL A 334 32.24 -5.74 -10.39
C VAL A 334 30.72 -5.87 -10.60
N TRP A 335 30.29 -5.63 -11.84
CA TRP A 335 28.88 -5.78 -12.25
C TRP A 335 28.58 -7.26 -12.56
N THR A 336 27.65 -7.85 -11.82
CA THR A 336 27.32 -9.28 -11.88
C THR A 336 25.94 -9.56 -12.43
N GLY A 337 25.03 -8.57 -12.37
CA GLY A 337 23.66 -8.71 -12.84
C GLY A 337 23.27 -7.62 -13.82
N LYS A 338 22.44 -7.99 -14.80
CA LYS A 338 21.81 -7.07 -15.76
C LYS A 338 20.40 -7.51 -16.04
N GLU A 339 19.45 -6.64 -15.78
CA GLU A 339 18.05 -6.85 -16.11
C GLU A 339 17.53 -5.72 -16.98
N ILE A 340 16.72 -6.05 -17.98
CA ILE A 340 16.04 -5.08 -18.85
C ILE A 340 14.56 -5.40 -18.82
N VAL A 341 13.75 -4.40 -18.48
CA VAL A 341 12.29 -4.45 -18.56
C VAL A 341 11.78 -3.33 -19.45
N TYR A 342 10.66 -3.59 -20.11
CA TYR A 342 9.94 -2.61 -20.90
C TYR A 342 8.64 -2.27 -20.21
N GLY A 343 8.19 -1.04 -20.35
CA GLY A 343 6.92 -0.59 -19.80
C GLY A 343 6.28 0.47 -20.67
N ILE A 344 5.05 0.76 -20.35
CA ILE A 344 4.20 1.74 -20.99
C ILE A 344 3.52 2.59 -19.95
N THR A 345 3.19 3.82 -20.31
CA THR A 345 2.45 4.71 -19.44
C THR A 345 1.47 5.59 -20.21
N SER A 346 0.38 5.94 -19.55
CA SER A 346 -0.57 6.94 -20.01
C SER A 346 -0.24 8.35 -19.48
N LEU A 347 0.87 8.52 -18.76
CA LEU A 347 1.37 9.83 -18.34
C LEU A 347 2.03 10.54 -19.53
N PRO A 348 1.59 11.74 -19.91
CA PRO A 348 2.25 12.53 -20.93
C PRO A 348 3.61 13.07 -20.43
N ALA A 349 4.49 13.42 -21.36
CA ALA A 349 5.88 13.78 -21.07
C ALA A 349 6.03 15.05 -20.23
N ASP A 350 5.05 15.96 -20.29
CA ASP A 350 4.98 17.17 -19.48
C ASP A 350 4.62 16.90 -18.01
N LEU A 351 3.94 15.79 -17.72
CA LEU A 351 3.61 15.34 -16.36
C LEU A 351 4.64 14.36 -15.79
N ALA A 352 5.29 13.55 -16.62
CA ALA A 352 6.29 12.60 -16.16
C ALA A 352 7.36 12.34 -17.22
N GLY A 353 8.54 12.89 -17.01
CA GLY A 353 9.74 12.56 -17.77
C GLY A 353 10.48 11.33 -17.21
N PRO A 354 11.69 11.03 -17.71
CA PRO A 354 12.45 9.85 -17.31
C PRO A 354 12.72 9.77 -15.80
N ALA A 355 13.00 10.88 -15.13
CA ALA A 355 13.28 10.89 -13.68
C ALA A 355 12.04 10.51 -12.86
N GLN A 356 10.87 11.08 -13.19
CA GLN A 356 9.61 10.77 -12.52
C GLN A 356 9.21 9.30 -12.77
N LEU A 357 9.31 8.80 -13.99
CA LEU A 357 9.00 7.41 -14.32
C LEU A 357 9.93 6.43 -13.58
N ASN A 358 11.24 6.74 -13.49
CA ASN A 358 12.18 5.93 -12.69
C ASN A 358 11.80 5.93 -11.21
N HIS A 359 11.39 7.08 -10.68
CA HIS A 359 10.94 7.21 -9.29
C HIS A 359 9.68 6.36 -9.02
N TYR A 360 8.65 6.44 -9.87
CA TYR A 360 7.44 5.63 -9.72
C TYR A 360 7.74 4.13 -9.79
N GLU A 361 8.57 3.69 -10.73
CA GLU A 361 9.00 2.30 -10.85
C GLU A 361 9.80 1.82 -9.63
N ARG A 362 10.65 2.67 -9.07
CA ARG A 362 11.37 2.35 -7.83
C ARG A 362 10.41 2.22 -6.65
N ARG A 363 9.40 3.07 -6.58
CA ARG A 363 8.40 3.06 -5.50
C ARG A 363 7.41 1.90 -5.62
N HIS A 364 7.22 1.34 -6.80
CA HIS A 364 6.43 0.12 -6.96
C HIS A 364 7.00 -1.05 -6.14
N TRP A 365 8.33 -1.23 -6.11
CA TRP A 365 8.99 -2.30 -5.35
C TRP A 365 8.91 -2.14 -3.83
N VAL A 366 8.60 -0.96 -3.34
CA VAL A 366 8.36 -0.73 -1.90
C VAL A 366 7.16 -1.53 -1.39
N VAL A 367 6.23 -1.92 -2.27
CA VAL A 367 5.10 -2.81 -1.93
C VAL A 367 5.62 -4.18 -1.47
N GLU A 368 6.60 -4.74 -2.18
CA GLU A 368 7.19 -6.03 -1.81
C GLU A 368 7.90 -5.97 -0.45
N ASP A 369 8.61 -4.89 -0.16
CA ASP A 369 9.35 -4.71 1.09
C ASP A 369 8.47 -4.43 2.31
N ARG A 370 7.25 -3.92 2.12
CA ARG A 370 6.40 -3.43 3.22
C ARG A 370 5.19 -4.30 3.54
N LEU A 371 4.66 -5.04 2.56
CA LEU A 371 3.56 -5.98 2.78
C LEU A 371 4.03 -7.38 3.18
N HIS A 372 5.30 -7.63 3.22
CA HIS A 372 5.92 -8.94 3.36
C HIS A 372 6.96 -8.99 4.41
#